data_1a41f81aec1e3139a0cb4b89983e3b6d
#
_entry.id   1a41f81aec1e3139a0cb4b89983e3b6d
#
_cell.length_a   1.000
_cell.length_b   1.000
_cell.length_c   1.000
_cell.angle_alpha   90.00
_cell.angle_beta   90.00
_cell.angle_gamma   90.00
#
_symmetry.space_group_name_H-M   'P 1'
#
loop_
_entity.id
_entity.type
_entity.pdbx_description
1 polymer ?
#
loop_
_entity_poly.entity_id
_entity_poly.type
_entity_poly.pdbx_seq_one_letter_code
_entity_poly.pdbx_strand_id
1 'polypeptide(L)'
;MFLQMVLELGKLLLIDLLFLALLIVPLLLLARLKPAAYAVLKRNFVGYFSNPTGYVFLCLFVLLTSMAAFFPHEFFTANLANLDQLNTYIPFIMVIFIPAITMSIWAEERRQGTDELLLTMPAGDFDIVIGKYLAAASIFTASLLFSQLSNYSVLVALSLGDLDTGLLFSTYLGYWMIGLAMLALGMVASFLTSNITVGFILGALINAPLAVAVWAFCRSYYFAFY
;
A
#
# COMPACT_ATOMS: atom_id res chain seq x y z
N MET A 1 19.98 18.27 19.61
CA MET A 1 18.58 18.06 19.26
C MET A 1 18.29 18.31 17.77
N PHE A 2 18.43 19.52 17.22
CA PHE A 2 18.16 19.81 15.80
C PHE A 2 19.03 19.00 14.82
N LEU A 3 20.34 18.87 15.07
CA LEU A 3 21.24 18.10 14.21
C LEU A 3 20.93 16.60 14.19
N GLN A 4 20.55 16.02 15.32
CA GLN A 4 20.13 14.64 15.42
C GLN A 4 18.82 14.40 14.64
N MET A 5 17.85 15.31 14.79
CA MET A 5 16.60 15.25 14.04
C MET A 5 16.83 15.29 12.52
N VAL A 6 17.75 16.13 12.05
CA VAL A 6 18.12 16.21 10.62
C VAL A 6 18.81 14.92 10.15
N LEU A 7 19.68 14.34 10.97
CA LEU A 7 20.35 13.07 10.67
C LEU A 7 19.36 11.90 10.57
N GLU A 8 18.40 11.81 11.49
CA GLU A 8 17.37 10.76 11.47
C GLU A 8 16.44 10.92 10.27
N LEU A 9 15.99 12.14 9.96
CA LEU A 9 15.23 12.40 8.72
C LEU A 9 16.05 12.06 7.46
N GLY A 10 17.36 12.28 7.48
CA GLY A 10 18.26 11.89 6.38
C GLY A 10 18.30 10.36 6.18
N LYS A 11 18.33 9.58 7.25
CA LYS A 11 18.27 8.10 7.18
C LYS A 11 16.92 7.64 6.63
N LEU A 12 15.80 8.26 7.05
CA LEU A 12 14.50 7.96 6.51
C LEU A 12 14.42 8.19 5.00
N LEU A 13 14.89 9.36 4.53
CA LEU A 13 14.92 9.69 3.10
C LEU A 13 15.73 8.67 2.29
N LEU A 14 16.82 8.13 2.85
CA LEU A 14 17.59 7.06 2.21
C LEU A 14 16.74 5.77 2.08
N ILE A 15 15.98 5.41 3.12
CA ILE A 15 15.09 4.25 3.12
C ILE A 15 13.98 4.43 2.08
N ASP A 16 13.34 5.60 2.05
CA ASP A 16 12.29 5.93 1.10
C ASP A 16 12.80 5.91 -0.35
N LEU A 17 14.02 6.40 -0.56
CA LEU A 17 14.68 6.37 -1.87
C LEU A 17 14.99 4.93 -2.31
N LEU A 18 15.28 4.04 -1.38
CA LEU A 18 15.52 2.62 -1.64
C LEU A 18 14.20 1.92 -2.01
N PHE A 19 13.09 2.19 -1.31
CA PHE A 19 11.75 1.73 -1.68
C PHE A 19 11.33 2.26 -3.05
N LEU A 20 11.57 3.52 -3.29
CA LEU A 20 11.25 4.18 -4.54
C LEU A 20 12.07 3.60 -5.71
N ALA A 21 13.36 3.30 -5.49
CA ALA A 21 14.21 2.61 -6.46
C ALA A 21 13.71 1.19 -6.77
N LEU A 22 13.28 0.45 -5.74
CA LEU A 22 12.73 -0.90 -5.88
C LEU A 22 11.44 -0.92 -6.72
N LEU A 23 10.68 0.17 -6.70
CA LEU A 23 9.51 0.37 -7.56
C LEU A 23 9.89 0.90 -8.96
N ILE A 24 10.73 1.94 -9.03
CA ILE A 24 11.05 2.64 -10.29
C ILE A 24 11.86 1.75 -11.23
N VAL A 25 12.78 0.93 -10.73
CA VAL A 25 13.60 0.07 -11.59
C VAL A 25 12.75 -0.88 -12.43
N PRO A 26 11.81 -1.66 -11.88
CA PRO A 26 10.94 -2.49 -12.72
C PRO A 26 10.02 -1.68 -13.62
N LEU A 27 9.59 -0.47 -13.22
CA LEU A 27 8.80 0.41 -14.07
C LEU A 27 9.57 0.94 -15.28
N LEU A 28 10.85 1.30 -15.11
CA LEU A 28 11.72 1.72 -16.19
C LEU A 28 12.06 0.56 -17.15
N LEU A 29 12.27 -0.63 -16.60
CA LEU A 29 12.44 -1.85 -17.40
C LEU A 29 11.18 -2.15 -18.21
N LEU A 30 10.00 -2.04 -17.59
CA LEU A 30 8.72 -2.21 -18.27
C LEU A 30 8.54 -1.19 -19.40
N ALA A 31 8.87 0.07 -19.14
CA ALA A 31 8.77 1.14 -20.15
C ALA A 31 9.63 0.87 -21.39
N ARG A 32 10.79 0.21 -21.20
CA ARG A 32 11.70 -0.13 -22.32
C ARG A 32 11.31 -1.42 -23.04
N LEU A 33 10.89 -2.44 -22.29
CA LEU A 33 10.63 -3.78 -22.82
C LEU A 33 9.18 -3.92 -23.34
N LYS A 34 8.22 -3.25 -22.70
CA LYS A 34 6.78 -3.38 -22.96
C LYS A 34 6.07 -2.02 -22.91
N PRO A 35 6.21 -1.19 -23.96
CA PRO A 35 5.65 0.16 -23.97
C PRO A 35 4.12 0.19 -23.84
N ALA A 36 3.41 -0.84 -24.31
CA ALA A 36 1.96 -0.96 -24.15
C ALA A 36 1.55 -1.10 -22.69
N ALA A 37 2.20 -1.98 -21.93
CA ALA A 37 1.95 -2.14 -20.50
C ALA A 37 2.25 -0.86 -19.70
N TYR A 38 3.33 -0.15 -20.07
CA TYR A 38 3.67 1.13 -19.46
C TYR A 38 2.62 2.22 -19.77
N ALA A 39 2.08 2.26 -20.98
CA ALA A 39 1.02 3.21 -21.34
C ALA A 39 -0.26 2.96 -20.51
N VAL A 40 -0.65 1.69 -20.31
CA VAL A 40 -1.78 1.31 -19.47
C VAL A 40 -1.52 1.69 -18.02
N LEU A 41 -0.33 1.41 -17.49
CA LEU A 41 0.08 1.81 -16.14
C LEU A 41 -0.05 3.32 -15.96
N LYS A 42 0.56 4.11 -16.86
CA LYS A 42 0.55 5.57 -16.77
C LYS A 42 -0.87 6.12 -16.79
N ARG A 43 -1.74 5.59 -17.68
CA ARG A 43 -3.15 6.00 -17.76
C ARG A 43 -3.88 5.78 -16.44
N ASN A 44 -3.77 4.58 -15.86
CA ASN A 44 -4.46 4.24 -14.61
C ASN A 44 -3.90 5.01 -13.42
N PHE A 45 -2.58 5.13 -13.32
CA PHE A 45 -1.92 5.88 -12.24
C PHE A 45 -2.31 7.38 -12.25
N VAL A 46 -2.19 8.02 -13.42
CA VAL A 46 -2.57 9.44 -13.58
C VAL A 46 -4.07 9.60 -13.36
N GLY A 47 -4.91 8.70 -13.89
CA GLY A 47 -6.36 8.73 -13.70
C GLY A 47 -6.77 8.66 -12.24
N TYR A 48 -6.08 7.88 -11.42
CA TYR A 48 -6.36 7.79 -9.99
C TYR A 48 -6.09 9.12 -9.25
N PHE A 49 -4.96 9.76 -9.54
CA PHE A 49 -4.60 11.04 -8.92
C PHE A 49 -5.23 12.27 -9.60
N SER A 50 -5.84 12.11 -10.77
CA SER A 50 -6.63 13.19 -11.40
C SER A 50 -8.00 13.37 -10.75
N ASN A 51 -8.47 12.36 -10.01
CA ASN A 51 -9.73 12.42 -9.28
C ASN A 51 -9.48 12.80 -7.81
N PRO A 52 -10.32 13.68 -7.23
CA PRO A 52 -10.22 14.04 -5.80
C PRO A 52 -10.32 12.84 -4.87
N THR A 53 -11.02 11.78 -5.28
CA THR A 53 -11.19 10.54 -4.52
C THR A 53 -9.86 9.86 -4.20
N GLY A 54 -8.88 9.90 -5.10
CA GLY A 54 -7.55 9.34 -4.88
C GLY A 54 -6.83 9.99 -3.69
N TYR A 55 -6.88 11.31 -3.61
CA TYR A 55 -6.28 12.05 -2.49
C TYR A 55 -7.03 11.81 -1.17
N VAL A 56 -8.36 11.72 -1.21
CA VAL A 56 -9.16 11.41 -0.01
C VAL A 56 -8.78 10.04 0.54
N PHE A 57 -8.67 9.01 -0.30
CA PHE A 57 -8.24 7.69 0.14
C PHE A 57 -6.81 7.67 0.67
N LEU A 58 -5.88 8.40 0.05
CA LEU A 58 -4.52 8.51 0.53
C LEU A 58 -4.48 9.17 1.92
N CYS A 59 -5.15 10.31 2.09
CA CYS A 59 -5.24 11.00 3.38
C CYS A 59 -5.88 10.11 4.46
N LEU A 60 -6.95 9.39 4.10
CA LEU A 60 -7.64 8.49 5.03
C LEU A 60 -6.74 7.30 5.43
N PHE A 61 -5.95 6.76 4.52
CA PHE A 61 -4.98 5.71 4.82
C PHE A 61 -3.90 6.20 5.79
N VAL A 62 -3.29 7.36 5.51
CA VAL A 62 -2.29 7.96 6.39
C VAL A 62 -2.87 8.25 7.77
N LEU A 63 -4.09 8.79 7.83
CA LEU A 63 -4.77 9.08 9.09
C LEU A 63 -5.04 7.81 9.89
N LEU A 64 -5.60 6.76 9.26
CA LEU A 64 -5.91 5.50 9.93
C LEU A 64 -4.64 4.78 10.43
N THR A 65 -3.57 4.77 9.63
CA THR A 65 -2.30 4.16 10.04
C THR A 65 -1.64 4.94 11.16
N SER A 66 -1.70 6.28 11.16
CA SER A 66 -1.18 7.10 12.24
C SER A 66 -2.02 6.95 13.50
N MET A 67 -3.34 6.90 13.39
CA MET A 67 -4.20 6.59 14.55
C MET A 67 -3.89 5.21 15.12
N ALA A 68 -3.70 4.20 14.28
CA ALA A 68 -3.37 2.84 14.72
C ALA A 68 -1.98 2.76 15.39
N ALA A 69 -1.01 3.52 14.88
CA ALA A 69 0.35 3.56 15.45
C ALA A 69 0.39 4.22 16.84
N PHE A 70 -0.38 5.30 17.03
CA PHE A 70 -0.34 6.15 18.23
C PHE A 70 -1.62 6.06 19.08
N PHE A 71 -2.39 4.97 18.97
CA PHE A 71 -3.63 4.81 19.74
C PHE A 71 -3.35 4.97 21.25
N PRO A 72 -4.13 5.80 21.96
CA PRO A 72 -3.60 6.58 23.08
C PRO A 72 -3.11 5.80 24.29
N HIS A 73 -3.57 4.59 24.57
CA HIS A 73 -3.32 4.00 25.86
C HIS A 73 -2.03 3.18 25.93
N GLU A 74 -1.71 2.42 24.90
CA GLU A 74 -0.59 1.49 24.94
C GLU A 74 0.74 2.15 24.54
N PHE A 75 0.72 3.04 23.55
CA PHE A 75 1.91 3.77 23.08
C PHE A 75 2.51 4.65 24.18
N PHE A 76 1.66 5.46 24.85
CA PHE A 76 2.12 6.37 25.90
C PHE A 76 2.45 5.69 27.22
N THR A 77 1.88 4.52 27.51
CA THR A 77 2.21 3.74 28.71
C THR A 77 3.51 2.94 28.54
N ALA A 78 3.76 2.43 27.35
CA ALA A 78 5.00 1.70 27.04
C ALA A 78 6.23 2.60 26.96
N ASN A 79 6.06 3.86 26.58
CA ASN A 79 7.12 4.87 26.45
C ASN A 79 8.28 4.41 25.55
N LEU A 80 7.98 3.59 24.54
CA LEU A 80 8.93 3.00 23.61
C LEU A 80 8.71 3.58 22.22
N ALA A 81 9.81 3.95 21.54
CA ALA A 81 9.80 4.42 20.15
C ALA A 81 9.65 3.25 19.17
N ASN A 82 8.53 2.52 19.22
CA ASN A 82 8.26 1.40 18.33
C ASN A 82 6.88 1.55 17.66
N LEU A 83 6.67 0.75 16.59
CA LEU A 83 5.42 0.68 15.82
C LEU A 83 4.70 -0.66 16.02
N ASP A 84 4.89 -1.33 17.17
CA ASP A 84 4.32 -2.65 17.41
C ASP A 84 2.80 -2.67 17.36
N GLN A 85 2.16 -1.59 17.82
CA GLN A 85 0.71 -1.42 17.67
C GLN A 85 0.26 -1.40 16.21
N LEU A 86 1.01 -0.70 15.35
CA LEU A 86 0.70 -0.68 13.92
C LEU A 86 0.72 -2.07 13.31
N ASN A 87 1.66 -2.95 13.72
CA ASN A 87 1.73 -4.34 13.27
C ASN A 87 0.43 -5.11 13.50
N THR A 88 -0.26 -4.81 14.60
CA THR A 88 -1.52 -5.47 14.95
C THR A 88 -2.68 -5.00 14.08
N TYR A 89 -2.74 -3.73 13.74
CA TYR A 89 -3.90 -3.13 13.07
C TYR A 89 -3.74 -2.99 11.55
N ILE A 90 -2.52 -2.92 11.03
CA ILE A 90 -2.26 -2.69 9.61
C ILE A 90 -2.92 -3.73 8.67
N PRO A 91 -2.97 -5.04 9.00
CA PRO A 91 -3.65 -6.00 8.13
C PRO A 91 -5.14 -5.69 7.96
N PHE A 92 -5.81 -5.25 9.01
CA PHE A 92 -7.23 -4.89 8.97
C PHE A 92 -7.49 -3.60 8.20
N ILE A 93 -6.60 -2.59 8.33
CA ILE A 93 -6.66 -1.37 7.54
C ILE A 93 -6.51 -1.71 6.06
N MET A 94 -5.59 -2.62 5.71
CA MET A 94 -5.37 -3.05 4.34
C MET A 94 -6.58 -3.79 3.73
N VAL A 95 -7.35 -4.55 4.52
CA VAL A 95 -8.59 -5.21 4.05
C VAL A 95 -9.61 -4.22 3.50
N ILE A 96 -9.61 -3.00 4.00
CA ILE A 96 -10.51 -1.94 3.52
C ILE A 96 -9.84 -1.12 2.41
N PHE A 97 -8.59 -0.74 2.61
CA PHE A 97 -7.88 0.18 1.73
C PHE A 97 -7.52 -0.45 0.36
N ILE A 98 -7.06 -1.69 0.34
CA ILE A 98 -6.67 -2.37 -0.90
C ILE A 98 -7.86 -2.62 -1.83
N PRO A 99 -9.01 -3.12 -1.38
CA PRO A 99 -10.22 -3.18 -2.21
C PRO A 99 -10.68 -1.81 -2.71
N ALA A 100 -10.50 -0.75 -1.94
CA ALA A 100 -10.83 0.61 -2.37
C ALA A 100 -9.97 1.08 -3.56
N ILE A 101 -8.70 0.67 -3.64
CA ILE A 101 -7.85 0.93 -4.81
C ILE A 101 -8.27 0.05 -5.99
N THR A 102 -8.54 -1.24 -5.74
CA THR A 102 -8.70 -2.23 -6.81
C THR A 102 -10.12 -2.31 -7.38
N MET A 103 -11.14 -1.87 -6.63
CA MET A 103 -12.56 -2.02 -7.00
C MET A 103 -12.91 -1.46 -8.37
N SER A 104 -12.28 -0.38 -8.80
CA SER A 104 -12.59 0.31 -10.06
C SER A 104 -11.76 -0.18 -11.24
N ILE A 105 -10.68 -0.94 -11.02
CA ILE A 105 -9.67 -1.27 -12.04
C ILE A 105 -10.26 -2.03 -13.24
N TRP A 106 -11.19 -2.98 -12.98
CA TRP A 106 -11.88 -3.76 -14.00
C TRP A 106 -13.38 -3.50 -14.01
N ALA A 107 -14.01 -3.33 -12.84
CA ALA A 107 -15.44 -3.17 -12.72
C ALA A 107 -15.96 -1.91 -13.43
N GLU A 108 -15.18 -0.83 -13.44
CA GLU A 108 -15.55 0.40 -14.14
C GLU A 108 -15.52 0.22 -15.67
N GLU A 109 -14.50 -0.44 -16.23
CA GLU A 109 -14.41 -0.72 -17.67
C GLU A 109 -15.52 -1.66 -18.14
N ARG A 110 -15.83 -2.70 -17.33
CA ARG A 110 -16.97 -3.57 -17.60
C ARG A 110 -18.30 -2.84 -17.54
N ARG A 111 -18.48 -1.95 -16.58
CA ARG A 111 -19.70 -1.14 -16.47
C ARG A 111 -19.90 -0.23 -17.68
N GLN A 112 -18.80 0.26 -18.24
CA GLN A 112 -18.82 1.15 -19.42
C GLN A 112 -18.81 0.37 -20.75
N GLY A 113 -18.65 -0.95 -20.74
CA GLY A 113 -18.52 -1.79 -21.95
C GLY A 113 -17.24 -1.51 -22.73
N THR A 114 -16.21 -0.96 -22.09
CA THR A 114 -14.93 -0.63 -22.71
C THR A 114 -13.89 -1.74 -22.57
N ASP A 115 -14.18 -2.77 -21.80
CA ASP A 115 -13.33 -3.95 -21.63
C ASP A 115 -13.15 -4.73 -22.95
N GLU A 116 -14.21 -4.91 -23.75
CA GLU A 116 -14.11 -5.54 -25.08
C GLU A 116 -13.20 -4.73 -26.01
N LEU A 117 -13.33 -3.40 -26.00
CA LEU A 117 -12.47 -2.51 -26.80
C LEU A 117 -11.02 -2.59 -26.36
N LEU A 118 -10.75 -2.71 -25.05
CA LEU A 118 -9.41 -2.84 -24.51
C LEU A 118 -8.74 -4.15 -24.93
N LEU A 119 -9.50 -5.25 -24.96
CA LEU A 119 -9.02 -6.58 -25.37
C LEU A 119 -8.85 -6.72 -26.90
N THR A 120 -9.47 -5.86 -27.71
CA THR A 120 -9.27 -5.85 -29.16
C THR A 120 -8.10 -4.97 -29.60
N MET A 121 -7.46 -4.23 -28.69
CA MET A 121 -6.27 -3.45 -29.02
C MET A 121 -5.08 -4.37 -29.37
N PRO A 122 -4.12 -3.91 -30.19
CA PRO A 122 -2.92 -4.68 -30.56
C PRO A 122 -1.89 -4.74 -29.42
N ALA A 123 -2.37 -4.96 -28.19
CA ALA A 123 -1.58 -5.14 -26.97
C ALA A 123 -1.89 -6.54 -26.44
N GLY A 124 -0.88 -7.25 -25.93
CA GLY A 124 -1.12 -8.56 -25.32
C GLY A 124 -1.96 -8.42 -24.04
N ASP A 125 -2.89 -9.34 -23.83
CA ASP A 125 -3.74 -9.36 -22.62
C ASP A 125 -2.91 -9.30 -21.33
N PHE A 126 -1.77 -9.99 -21.34
CA PHE A 126 -0.82 -9.98 -20.23
C PHE A 126 -0.22 -8.60 -19.95
N ASP A 127 0.01 -7.80 -21.00
CA ASP A 127 0.56 -6.44 -20.87
C ASP A 127 -0.47 -5.50 -20.24
N ILE A 128 -1.75 -5.71 -20.55
CA ILE A 128 -2.86 -4.95 -19.95
C ILE A 128 -2.99 -5.27 -18.46
N VAL A 129 -3.01 -6.56 -18.11
CA VAL A 129 -3.15 -7.01 -16.71
C VAL A 129 -1.96 -6.53 -15.86
N ILE A 130 -0.73 -6.71 -16.34
CA ILE A 130 0.48 -6.22 -15.63
C ILE A 130 0.46 -4.70 -15.50
N GLY A 131 0.10 -3.97 -16.56
CA GLY A 131 0.04 -2.52 -16.51
C GLY A 131 -0.92 -2.01 -15.43
N LYS A 132 -2.11 -2.62 -15.32
CA LYS A 132 -3.10 -2.31 -14.29
C LYS A 132 -2.62 -2.69 -12.89
N TYR A 133 -2.03 -3.88 -12.73
CA TYR A 133 -1.48 -4.33 -11.44
C TYR A 133 -0.39 -3.39 -10.94
N LEU A 134 0.56 -3.03 -11.79
CA LEU A 134 1.65 -2.15 -11.42
C LEU A 134 1.18 -0.71 -11.16
N ALA A 135 0.10 -0.26 -11.80
CA ALA A 135 -0.53 1.02 -11.46
C ALA A 135 -1.08 0.98 -10.03
N ALA A 136 -1.84 -0.06 -9.66
CA ALA A 136 -2.35 -0.24 -8.31
C ALA A 136 -1.22 -0.38 -7.27
N ALA A 137 -0.17 -1.15 -7.60
CA ALA A 137 1.02 -1.30 -6.76
C ALA A 137 1.74 0.03 -6.53
N SER A 138 1.82 0.88 -7.58
CA SER A 138 2.43 2.21 -7.48
C SER A 138 1.62 3.16 -6.58
N ILE A 139 0.28 3.12 -6.66
CA ILE A 139 -0.63 3.90 -5.82
C ILE A 139 -0.48 3.47 -4.35
N PHE A 140 -0.50 2.15 -4.11
CA PHE A 140 -0.32 1.59 -2.77
C PHE A 140 1.05 1.93 -2.18
N THR A 141 2.12 1.81 -2.97
CA THR A 141 3.49 2.17 -2.54
C THR A 141 3.57 3.65 -2.17
N ALA A 142 3.00 4.55 -2.97
CA ALA A 142 2.94 5.96 -2.64
C ALA A 142 2.22 6.19 -1.31
N SER A 143 1.07 5.56 -1.09
CA SER A 143 0.30 5.65 0.16
C SER A 143 1.09 5.14 1.37
N LEU A 144 1.83 4.04 1.19
CA LEU A 144 2.66 3.45 2.23
C LEU A 144 3.84 4.37 2.61
N LEU A 145 4.50 4.98 1.62
CA LEU A 145 5.58 5.94 1.85
C LEU A 145 5.09 7.18 2.60
N PHE A 146 3.94 7.73 2.23
CA PHE A 146 3.34 8.85 2.97
C PHE A 146 2.98 8.46 4.41
N SER A 147 2.46 7.26 4.64
CA SER A 147 2.20 6.73 5.99
C SER A 147 3.50 6.57 6.78
N GLN A 148 4.56 6.03 6.17
CA GLN A 148 5.88 5.90 6.78
C GLN A 148 6.44 7.27 7.19
N LEU A 149 6.42 8.23 6.29
CA LEU A 149 6.89 9.59 6.54
C LEU A 149 6.12 10.25 7.69
N SER A 150 4.79 10.12 7.72
CA SER A 150 3.95 10.65 8.78
C SER A 150 4.29 10.03 10.14
N ASN A 151 4.28 8.71 10.24
CA ASN A 151 4.51 8.00 11.49
C ASN A 151 5.94 8.23 12.03
N TYR A 152 6.94 8.22 11.16
CA TYR A 152 8.32 8.50 11.54
C TYR A 152 8.50 9.95 12.02
N SER A 153 7.88 10.91 11.35
CA SER A 153 7.96 12.32 11.75
C SER A 153 7.42 12.54 13.15
N VAL A 154 6.34 11.86 13.52
CA VAL A 154 5.76 11.91 14.87
C VAL A 154 6.70 11.27 15.90
N LEU A 155 7.29 10.10 15.60
CA LEU A 155 8.23 9.43 16.50
C LEU A 155 9.47 10.31 16.79
N VAL A 156 10.02 10.93 15.75
CA VAL A 156 11.17 11.86 15.90
C VAL A 156 10.78 13.11 16.70
N ALA A 157 9.56 13.66 16.45
CA ALA A 157 9.09 14.84 17.17
C ALA A 157 8.88 14.58 18.67
N LEU A 158 8.46 13.36 19.05
CA LEU A 158 8.25 12.95 20.43
C LEU A 158 9.57 12.65 21.17
N SER A 159 10.70 12.52 20.47
CA SER A 159 12.05 12.30 21.05
C SER A 159 12.11 11.14 22.07
N LEU A 160 11.41 10.02 21.81
CA LEU A 160 11.28 8.89 22.73
C LEU A 160 12.50 7.95 22.81
N GLY A 161 13.61 8.30 22.16
CA GLY A 161 14.84 7.52 22.15
C GLY A 161 15.38 7.26 20.75
N ASP A 162 16.40 6.39 20.65
CA ASP A 162 17.01 6.00 19.38
C ASP A 162 16.07 5.07 18.60
N LEU A 163 15.70 5.49 17.39
CA LEU A 163 14.86 4.72 16.48
C LEU A 163 15.71 3.68 15.73
N ASP A 164 15.32 2.41 15.82
CA ASP A 164 15.90 1.37 14.99
C ASP A 164 15.36 1.46 13.54
N THR A 165 16.13 2.14 12.70
CA THR A 165 15.79 2.33 11.28
C THR A 165 15.78 1.01 10.51
N GLY A 166 16.56 0.01 10.93
CA GLY A 166 16.56 -1.33 10.31
C GLY A 166 15.27 -2.08 10.56
N LEU A 167 14.77 -2.04 11.80
CA LEU A 167 13.48 -2.62 12.17
C LEU A 167 12.33 -1.94 11.42
N LEU A 168 12.35 -0.61 11.35
CA LEU A 168 11.34 0.16 10.64
C LEU A 168 11.29 -0.21 9.14
N PHE A 169 12.46 -0.28 8.49
CA PHE A 169 12.55 -0.69 7.09
C PHE A 169 12.01 -2.12 6.87
N SER A 170 12.42 -3.07 7.71
CA SER A 170 11.97 -4.46 7.63
C SER A 170 10.45 -4.58 7.78
N THR A 171 9.88 -3.84 8.72
CA THR A 171 8.44 -3.82 8.99
C THR A 171 7.65 -3.27 7.79
N TYR A 172 8.04 -2.13 7.25
CA TYR A 172 7.38 -1.54 6.07
C TYR A 172 7.58 -2.37 4.80
N LEU A 173 8.72 -3.04 4.65
CA LEU A 173 8.94 -4.00 3.57
C LEU A 173 7.95 -5.18 3.68
N GLY A 174 7.72 -5.68 4.89
CA GLY A 174 6.71 -6.70 5.16
C GLY A 174 5.30 -6.25 4.77
N TYR A 175 4.91 -5.03 5.16
CA TYR A 175 3.62 -4.44 4.77
C TYR A 175 3.49 -4.31 3.25
N TRP A 176 4.56 -3.90 2.57
CA TRP A 176 4.58 -3.78 1.13
C TRP A 176 4.36 -5.12 0.44
N MET A 177 5.07 -6.17 0.87
CA MET A 177 4.93 -7.53 0.32
C MET A 177 3.53 -8.10 0.51
N ILE A 178 2.97 -7.96 1.71
CA ILE A 178 1.59 -8.40 2.02
C ILE A 178 0.59 -7.61 1.17
N GLY A 179 0.76 -6.30 1.07
CA GLY A 179 -0.10 -5.43 0.27
C GLY A 179 -0.08 -5.79 -1.21
N LEU A 180 1.07 -6.13 -1.78
CA LEU A 180 1.17 -6.61 -3.17
C LEU A 180 0.38 -7.91 -3.38
N ALA A 181 0.45 -8.85 -2.44
CA ALA A 181 -0.36 -10.08 -2.51
C ALA A 181 -1.87 -9.78 -2.43
N MET A 182 -2.27 -8.91 -1.50
CA MET A 182 -3.66 -8.49 -1.35
C MET A 182 -4.19 -7.73 -2.58
N LEU A 183 -3.35 -6.91 -3.22
CA LEU A 183 -3.69 -6.22 -4.48
C LEU A 183 -4.00 -7.21 -5.60
N ALA A 184 -3.22 -8.29 -5.74
CA ALA A 184 -3.49 -9.32 -6.74
C ALA A 184 -4.87 -9.96 -6.52
N LEU A 185 -5.21 -10.30 -5.27
CA LEU A 185 -6.53 -10.84 -4.91
C LEU A 185 -7.66 -9.84 -5.15
N GLY A 186 -7.44 -8.56 -4.79
CA GLY A 186 -8.40 -7.49 -5.02
C GLY A 186 -8.67 -7.24 -6.52
N MET A 187 -7.65 -7.36 -7.37
CA MET A 187 -7.83 -7.28 -8.82
C MET A 187 -8.69 -8.42 -9.36
N VAL A 188 -8.52 -9.65 -8.87
CA VAL A 188 -9.38 -10.78 -9.23
C VAL A 188 -10.82 -10.50 -8.83
N ALA A 189 -11.04 -9.98 -7.63
CA ALA A 189 -12.38 -9.59 -7.17
C ALA A 189 -13.04 -8.55 -8.09
N SER A 190 -12.29 -7.51 -8.48
CA SER A 190 -12.77 -6.48 -9.41
C SER A 190 -13.09 -7.04 -10.80
N PHE A 191 -12.33 -8.04 -11.25
CA PHE A 191 -12.57 -8.69 -12.55
C PHE A 191 -13.84 -9.54 -12.57
N LEU A 192 -14.29 -10.07 -11.42
CA LEU A 192 -15.47 -10.93 -11.33
C LEU A 192 -16.81 -10.18 -11.41
N THR A 193 -16.81 -8.85 -11.33
CA THR A 193 -18.05 -8.06 -11.29
C THR A 193 -17.99 -6.83 -12.18
N SER A 194 -19.15 -6.37 -12.63
CA SER A 194 -19.33 -5.07 -13.32
C SER A 194 -19.79 -3.95 -12.38
N ASN A 195 -20.02 -4.27 -11.09
CA ASN A 195 -20.48 -3.29 -10.11
C ASN A 195 -19.32 -2.96 -9.14
N ILE A 196 -18.94 -1.69 -9.07
CA ILE A 196 -17.82 -1.20 -8.25
C ILE A 196 -18.01 -1.53 -6.77
N THR A 197 -19.25 -1.34 -6.25
CA THR A 197 -19.58 -1.62 -4.84
C THR A 197 -19.46 -3.11 -4.53
N VAL A 198 -19.92 -3.98 -5.43
CA VAL A 198 -19.79 -5.43 -5.29
C VAL A 198 -18.32 -5.83 -5.38
N GLY A 199 -17.55 -5.21 -6.28
CA GLY A 199 -16.10 -5.40 -6.39
C GLY A 199 -15.35 -5.06 -5.09
N PHE A 200 -15.74 -3.98 -4.42
CA PHE A 200 -15.21 -3.63 -3.11
C PHE A 200 -15.50 -4.70 -2.05
N ILE A 201 -16.77 -5.12 -1.93
CA ILE A 201 -17.19 -6.12 -0.93
C ILE A 201 -16.49 -7.46 -1.18
N LEU A 202 -16.46 -7.93 -2.44
CA LEU A 202 -15.76 -9.17 -2.82
C LEU A 202 -14.26 -9.07 -2.53
N GLY A 203 -13.65 -7.93 -2.85
CA GLY A 203 -12.24 -7.67 -2.56
C GLY A 203 -11.94 -7.74 -1.06
N ALA A 204 -12.79 -7.13 -0.24
CA ALA A 204 -12.65 -7.19 1.21
C ALA A 204 -12.82 -8.61 1.76
N LEU A 205 -13.84 -9.35 1.27
CA LEU A 205 -14.10 -10.74 1.68
C LEU A 205 -12.95 -11.69 1.31
N ILE A 206 -12.37 -11.53 0.11
CA ILE A 206 -11.25 -12.38 -0.35
C ILE A 206 -9.96 -12.04 0.42
N ASN A 207 -9.74 -10.78 0.76
CA ASN A 207 -8.55 -10.33 1.50
C ASN A 207 -8.65 -10.58 3.02
N ALA A 208 -9.85 -10.67 3.59
CA ALA A 208 -10.04 -10.86 5.04
C ALA A 208 -9.35 -12.12 5.60
N PRO A 209 -9.42 -13.31 4.99
CA PRO A 209 -8.71 -14.50 5.48
C PRO A 209 -7.19 -14.31 5.51
N LEU A 210 -6.62 -13.63 4.51
CA LEU A 210 -5.19 -13.34 4.46
C LEU A 210 -4.78 -12.40 5.60
N ALA A 211 -5.56 -11.37 5.88
CA ALA A 211 -5.32 -10.45 6.98
C ALA A 211 -5.38 -11.14 8.33
N VAL A 212 -6.38 -12.02 8.54
CA VAL A 212 -6.51 -12.82 9.77
C VAL A 212 -5.32 -13.78 9.92
N ALA A 213 -4.88 -14.42 8.84
CA ALA A 213 -3.71 -15.31 8.86
C ALA A 213 -2.42 -14.55 9.24
N VAL A 214 -2.20 -13.38 8.65
CA VAL A 214 -1.06 -12.51 8.98
C VAL A 214 -1.12 -12.06 10.44
N TRP A 215 -2.28 -11.60 10.89
CA TRP A 215 -2.48 -11.18 12.29
C TRP A 215 -2.24 -12.33 13.28
N ALA A 216 -2.78 -13.52 12.99
CA ALA A 216 -2.59 -14.71 13.83
C ALA A 216 -1.11 -15.12 13.89
N PHE A 217 -0.40 -15.06 12.76
CA PHE A 217 1.03 -15.35 12.68
C PHE A 217 1.86 -14.35 13.50
N CYS A 218 1.62 -13.05 13.34
CA CYS A 218 2.29 -12.02 14.14
C CYS A 218 2.03 -12.22 15.64
N ARG A 219 0.80 -12.49 16.03
CA ARG A 219 0.44 -12.73 17.41
C ARG A 219 1.10 -13.99 18.00
N SER A 220 1.19 -15.07 17.22
CA SER A 220 1.87 -16.31 17.65
C SER A 220 3.35 -16.10 17.90
N TYR A 221 4.01 -15.28 17.09
CA TYR A 221 5.41 -14.91 17.28
C TYR A 221 5.62 -14.11 18.57
N TYR A 222 4.74 -13.16 18.89
CA TYR A 222 4.79 -12.43 20.16
C TYR A 222 4.71 -13.36 21.37
N PHE A 223 3.80 -14.35 21.37
CA PHE A 223 3.65 -15.32 22.47
C PHE A 223 4.79 -16.33 22.57
N ALA A 224 5.56 -16.55 21.51
CA ALA A 224 6.68 -17.50 21.53
C ALA A 224 8.00 -16.88 22.08
N PHE A 225 8.10 -15.55 22.13
CA PHE A 225 9.30 -14.82 22.55
C PHE A 225 9.16 -14.05 23.87
N TYR A 226 7.97 -14.00 24.45
CA TYR A 226 7.68 -13.46 25.78
C TYR A 226 7.06 -14.54 26.69
#